data_c6334e5f3b19e617e6127b3b97186589
#
_entry.id   c6334e5f3b19e617e6127b3b97186589
#
_cell.length_a   1.000
_cell.length_b   1.000
_cell.length_c   1.000
_cell.angle_alpha   90.00
_cell.angle_beta   90.00
_cell.angle_gamma   90.00
#
_symmetry.space_group_name_H-M   'P 1'
#
loop_
_entity.id
_entity.type
_entity.pdbx_description
1 polymer ?
#
loop_
_entity_poly.entity_id
_entity_poly.type
_entity_poly.pdbx_seq_one_letter_code
_entity_poly.pdbx_strand_id
1 'polypeptide(L)'
;YSEKDDKFRLLTRGNRFVTTLNLAKLTECRLHEGKWENRRGRGPAAQYVVVLEIDDRRNAMERVMFHFAHFKKQAEKIGARKYLLRIWCDQEDDMEMAIRILSFGPMVKVLEPAPMVALIRKKLIMQKNCGLI
;
A
#
# COMPACT_ATOMS: atom_id res chain seq x y z
N TYR A 1 5.38 15.69 1.91
CA TYR A 1 5.64 14.90 3.12
C TYR A 1 4.84 13.61 3.07
N SER A 2 5.47 12.49 3.38
CA SER A 2 4.83 11.18 3.51
C SER A 2 4.65 10.88 5.00
N GLU A 3 3.44 11.02 5.51
CA GLU A 3 3.10 10.69 6.91
C GLU A 3 3.34 9.21 7.23
N LYS A 4 3.22 8.36 6.20
CA LYS A 4 3.43 6.93 6.27
C LYS A 4 4.84 6.53 6.72
N ASP A 5 5.85 7.26 6.23
CA ASP A 5 7.26 6.94 6.46
C ASP A 5 7.97 8.00 7.31
N ASP A 6 7.24 9.03 7.72
CA ASP A 6 7.79 10.23 8.38
C ASP A 6 8.96 10.84 7.60
N LYS A 7 8.79 10.99 6.28
CA LYS A 7 9.85 11.45 5.37
C LYS A 7 9.32 12.39 4.31
N PHE A 8 10.16 13.34 3.94
CA PHE A 8 9.94 14.15 2.77
C PHE A 8 10.36 13.39 1.51
N ARG A 9 9.46 13.26 0.57
CA ARG A 9 9.68 12.57 -0.70
C ARG A 9 9.42 13.48 -1.87
N LEU A 10 10.31 13.44 -2.86
CA LEU A 10 10.11 14.07 -4.15
C LEU A 10 9.53 13.06 -5.13
N LEU A 11 8.36 13.36 -5.66
CA LEU A 11 7.77 12.58 -6.75
C LEU A 11 8.26 13.13 -8.07
N THR A 12 8.97 12.30 -8.83
CA THR A 12 9.44 12.65 -10.17
C THR A 12 8.62 11.90 -11.20
N ARG A 13 8.27 12.58 -12.29
CA ARG A 13 7.58 11.99 -13.43
C ARG A 13 8.54 11.85 -14.60
N GLY A 14 8.97 10.64 -14.87
CA GLY A 14 9.76 10.31 -16.06
C GLY A 14 8.86 9.79 -17.20
N ASN A 15 9.48 9.47 -18.35
CA ASN A 15 8.78 9.00 -19.54
C ASN A 15 8.09 7.63 -19.35
N ARG A 16 8.57 6.81 -18.43
CA ARG A 16 8.09 5.42 -18.21
C ARG A 16 7.67 5.15 -16.77
N PHE A 17 8.26 5.84 -15.80
CA PHE A 17 8.05 5.53 -14.38
C PHE A 17 7.90 6.81 -13.57
N VAL A 18 7.07 6.75 -12.54
CA VAL A 18 7.09 7.71 -11.43
C VAL A 18 8.12 7.19 -10.43
N THR A 19 9.12 7.99 -10.14
CA THR A 19 10.14 7.65 -9.16
C THR A 19 9.97 8.49 -7.92
N THR A 20 9.94 7.84 -6.78
CA THR A 20 9.87 8.50 -5.49
C THR A 20 11.27 8.57 -4.87
N LEU A 21 11.79 9.78 -4.69
CA LEU A 21 13.09 10.03 -4.10
C LEU A 21 12.95 10.51 -2.66
N ASN A 22 13.74 9.94 -1.75
CA ASN A 22 13.84 10.45 -0.38
C ASN A 22 14.75 11.69 -0.38
N LEU A 23 14.20 12.86 0.00
CA LEU A 23 14.94 14.13 0.00
C LEU A 23 16.18 14.08 0.91
N ALA A 24 16.11 13.35 2.02
CA ALA A 24 17.26 13.19 2.93
C ALA A 24 18.46 12.46 2.33
N LYS A 25 18.27 11.77 1.19
CA LYS A 25 19.36 11.05 0.49
C LYS A 25 19.90 11.80 -0.72
N LEU A 26 19.39 13.00 -1.01
CA LEU A 26 19.88 13.82 -2.09
C LEU A 26 21.19 14.52 -1.66
N THR A 27 22.23 14.36 -2.47
CA THR A 27 23.54 14.95 -2.20
C THR A 27 23.76 16.24 -2.97
N GLU A 28 23.08 16.40 -4.09
CA GLU A 28 23.18 17.58 -4.94
C GLU A 28 21.85 17.91 -5.60
N CYS A 29 21.45 19.18 -5.58
CA CYS A 29 20.27 19.69 -6.26
C CYS A 29 20.63 20.97 -7.03
N ARG A 30 20.25 21.05 -8.29
CA ARG A 30 20.43 22.24 -9.13
C ARG A 30 19.10 22.65 -9.76
N LEU A 31 18.88 23.94 -9.86
CA LEU A 31 17.74 24.46 -10.63
C LEU A 31 17.96 24.20 -12.12
N HIS A 32 16.91 23.75 -12.79
CA HIS A 32 16.94 23.57 -14.24
C HIS A 32 16.70 24.93 -14.92
N GLU A 33 17.64 25.38 -15.73
CA GLU A 33 17.58 26.68 -16.42
C GLU A 33 16.88 26.60 -17.78
N GLY A 34 16.51 25.42 -18.24
CA GLY A 34 15.82 25.19 -19.51
C GLY A 34 14.31 25.34 -19.44
N LYS A 35 13.66 25.44 -20.59
CA LYS A 35 12.20 25.35 -20.66
C LYS A 35 11.75 23.93 -20.32
N TRP A 36 10.79 23.80 -19.40
CA TRP A 36 10.13 22.54 -19.15
C TRP A 36 9.30 22.15 -20.36
N GLU A 37 9.65 21.07 -21.01
CA GLU A 37 8.73 20.41 -21.92
C GLU A 37 7.57 19.84 -21.07
N ASN A 38 6.38 20.40 -21.27
CA ASN A 38 5.18 19.93 -20.60
C ASN A 38 4.77 18.58 -21.23
N ARG A 39 5.57 17.54 -20.97
CA ARG A 39 5.20 16.18 -21.36
C ARG A 39 3.99 15.82 -20.51
N ARG A 40 2.85 15.70 -21.16
CA ARG A 40 1.60 15.25 -20.52
C ARG A 40 1.92 13.99 -19.73
N GLY A 41 2.13 14.16 -18.42
CA GLY A 41 2.34 13.04 -17.53
C GLY A 41 1.17 12.07 -17.64
N ARG A 42 1.43 10.78 -17.44
CA ARG A 42 0.34 9.83 -17.21
C ARG A 42 -0.60 10.43 -16.16
N GLY A 43 -1.88 10.33 -16.42
CA GLY A 43 -2.91 10.70 -15.45
C GLY A 43 -2.66 10.07 -14.07
N PRO A 44 -3.45 10.43 -13.07
CA PRO A 44 -3.31 9.87 -11.74
C PRO A 44 -3.18 8.34 -11.83
N ALA A 45 -2.29 7.76 -11.03
CA ALA A 45 -2.13 6.31 -10.95
C ALA A 45 -3.51 5.66 -10.81
N ALA A 46 -3.75 4.60 -11.57
CA ALA A 46 -5.04 3.92 -11.52
C ALA A 46 -5.26 3.43 -10.07
N GLN A 47 -6.30 3.95 -9.45
CA GLN A 47 -6.71 3.50 -8.12
C GLN A 47 -7.45 2.18 -8.22
N TYR A 48 -7.22 1.32 -7.25
CA TYR A 48 -7.95 0.08 -7.07
C TYR A 48 -8.38 -0.08 -5.61
N VAL A 49 -9.30 -1.00 -5.37
CA VAL A 49 -9.83 -1.26 -4.03
C VAL A 49 -9.33 -2.60 -3.53
N VAL A 50 -8.71 -2.59 -2.36
CA VAL A 50 -8.40 -3.83 -1.61
C VAL A 50 -9.54 -4.09 -0.64
N VAL A 51 -10.06 -5.30 -0.66
CA VAL A 51 -11.12 -5.75 0.23
C VAL A 51 -10.56 -6.78 1.19
N LEU A 52 -10.67 -6.48 2.48
CA LEU A 52 -10.18 -7.31 3.57
C LEU A 52 -11.35 -7.82 4.40
N GLU A 53 -11.33 -9.11 4.75
CA GLU A 53 -12.13 -9.67 5.85
C GLU A 53 -11.27 -9.68 7.12
N ILE A 54 -11.79 -9.13 8.20
CA ILE A 54 -11.09 -9.02 9.48
C ILE A 54 -11.85 -9.81 10.53
N ASP A 55 -11.17 -10.75 11.19
CA ASP A 55 -11.64 -11.41 12.40
C ASP A 55 -11.12 -10.62 13.61
N ASP A 56 -12.00 -9.89 14.28
CA ASP A 56 -11.66 -8.95 15.35
C ASP A 56 -11.30 -9.67 16.65
N ARG A 57 -10.23 -10.45 16.59
CA ARG A 57 -9.58 -11.02 17.77
C ARG A 57 -8.46 -10.08 18.20
N ARG A 58 -8.28 -9.92 19.50
CA ARG A 58 -7.23 -9.08 20.09
C ARG A 58 -7.21 -7.64 19.54
N ASN A 59 -8.38 -7.07 19.35
CA ASN A 59 -8.57 -5.73 18.77
C ASN A 59 -7.95 -5.58 17.37
N ALA A 60 -8.07 -6.63 16.55
CA ALA A 60 -7.49 -6.62 15.21
C ALA A 60 -8.06 -5.49 14.35
N MET A 61 -9.36 -5.21 14.47
CA MET A 61 -10.01 -4.15 13.72
C MET A 61 -9.42 -2.77 14.02
N GLU A 62 -9.23 -2.43 15.28
CA GLU A 62 -8.64 -1.16 15.71
C GLU A 62 -7.20 -1.02 15.19
N ARG A 63 -6.40 -2.08 15.32
CA ARG A 63 -5.02 -2.12 14.82
C ARG A 63 -4.96 -1.93 13.31
N VAL A 64 -5.82 -2.61 12.56
CA VAL A 64 -5.92 -2.47 11.11
C VAL A 64 -6.31 -1.05 10.73
N MET A 65 -7.31 -0.48 11.39
CA MET A 65 -7.74 0.90 11.14
C MET A 65 -6.62 1.92 11.38
N PHE A 66 -5.80 1.70 12.41
CA PHE A 66 -4.65 2.53 12.72
C PHE A 66 -3.55 2.39 11.64
N HIS A 67 -3.19 1.16 11.26
CA HIS A 67 -2.15 0.92 10.25
C HIS A 67 -2.51 1.44 8.86
N PHE A 68 -3.80 1.56 8.56
CA PHE A 68 -4.30 2.12 7.30
C PHE A 68 -4.91 3.52 7.49
N ALA A 69 -4.47 4.28 8.51
CA ALA A 69 -5.02 5.59 8.84
C ALA A 69 -4.97 6.57 7.64
N HIS A 70 -3.89 6.54 6.85
CA HIS A 70 -3.67 7.45 5.72
C HIS A 70 -4.43 7.09 4.44
N PHE A 71 -5.08 5.93 4.43
CA PHE A 71 -5.83 5.49 3.25
C PHE A 71 -7.30 5.86 3.37
N LYS A 72 -7.91 6.23 2.25
CA LYS A 72 -9.37 6.27 2.16
C LYS A 72 -9.89 4.84 2.36
N LYS A 73 -10.78 4.67 3.31
CA LYS A 73 -11.30 3.35 3.68
C LYS A 73 -12.74 3.41 4.13
N GLN A 74 -13.41 2.28 4.02
CA GLN A 74 -14.78 2.08 4.49
C GLN A 74 -14.88 0.72 5.17
N ALA A 75 -15.40 0.70 6.38
CA ALA A 75 -15.60 -0.51 7.17
C ALA A 75 -17.09 -0.84 7.30
N GLU A 76 -17.40 -2.14 7.25
CA GLU A 76 -18.74 -2.67 7.40
C GLU A 76 -18.69 -3.88 8.33
N LYS A 77 -19.56 -3.93 9.33
CA LYS A 77 -19.67 -5.09 10.20
C LYS A 77 -20.54 -6.14 9.54
N ILE A 78 -19.99 -7.32 9.31
CA ILE A 78 -20.67 -8.45 8.63
C ILE A 78 -21.00 -9.62 9.54
N GLY A 79 -20.57 -9.58 10.80
CA GLY A 79 -20.84 -10.63 11.79
C GLY A 79 -20.47 -10.21 13.20
N ALA A 80 -20.58 -11.11 14.18
CA ALA A 80 -20.34 -10.80 15.59
C ALA A 80 -18.94 -10.22 15.84
N ARG A 81 -17.91 -10.76 15.17
CA ARG A 81 -16.51 -10.31 15.23
C ARG A 81 -15.89 -10.15 13.85
N LYS A 82 -16.72 -10.09 12.81
CA LYS A 82 -16.25 -10.00 11.44
C LYS A 82 -16.59 -8.66 10.82
N TYR A 83 -15.59 -8.09 10.19
CA TYR A 83 -15.68 -6.82 9.48
C TYR A 83 -15.17 -6.99 8.05
N LEU A 84 -15.78 -6.25 7.15
CA LEU A 84 -15.31 -6.05 5.80
C LEU A 84 -14.70 -4.65 5.70
N LEU A 85 -13.45 -4.55 5.28
CA LEU A 85 -12.77 -3.28 5.11
C LEU A 85 -12.39 -3.09 3.63
N ARG A 86 -12.87 -2.00 3.04
CA ARG A 86 -12.47 -1.56 1.70
C ARG A 86 -11.46 -0.45 1.82
N ILE A 87 -10.32 -0.57 1.13
CA ILE A 87 -9.22 0.39 1.15
C ILE A 87 -8.92 0.80 -0.29
N TRP A 88 -8.92 2.11 -0.56
CA TRP A 88 -8.55 2.65 -1.88
C TRP A 88 -7.06 2.86 -1.92
N CYS A 89 -6.38 2.23 -2.89
CA CYS A 89 -4.94 2.18 -3.03
C CYS A 89 -4.49 2.61 -4.42
N ASP A 90 -3.28 3.10 -4.52
CA ASP A 90 -2.59 3.32 -5.77
C ASP A 90 -1.74 2.10 -6.13
N GLN A 91 -1.61 1.77 -7.42
CA GLN A 91 -0.87 0.58 -7.88
C GLN A 91 0.61 0.56 -7.43
N GLU A 92 1.18 1.72 -7.14
CA GLU A 92 2.57 1.83 -6.70
C GLU A 92 2.79 1.29 -5.26
N ASP A 93 1.72 1.10 -4.52
CA ASP A 93 1.74 0.66 -3.12
C ASP A 93 1.53 -0.85 -2.92
N ASP A 94 1.40 -1.64 -3.98
CA ASP A 94 1.02 -3.05 -3.91
C ASP A 94 1.90 -3.88 -2.97
N MET A 95 3.21 -3.74 -3.09
CA MET A 95 4.14 -4.53 -2.27
C MET A 95 4.07 -4.14 -0.81
N GLU A 96 3.97 -2.85 -0.54
CA GLU A 96 3.87 -2.37 0.83
C GLU A 96 2.52 -2.70 1.46
N MET A 97 1.45 -2.61 0.69
CA MET A 97 0.13 -3.06 1.09
C MET A 97 0.16 -4.55 1.46
N ALA A 98 0.79 -5.40 0.64
CA ALA A 98 0.93 -6.82 0.91
C ALA A 98 1.71 -7.08 2.22
N ILE A 99 2.81 -6.37 2.46
CA ILE A 99 3.60 -6.49 3.70
C ILE A 99 2.77 -6.11 4.92
N ARG A 100 2.04 -5.01 4.86
CA ARG A 100 1.16 -4.55 5.95
C ARG A 100 0.07 -5.56 6.26
N ILE A 101 -0.58 -6.10 5.23
CA ILE A 101 -1.63 -7.12 5.41
C ILE A 101 -1.06 -8.37 6.07
N LEU A 102 0.09 -8.85 5.60
CA LEU A 102 0.75 -10.05 6.16
C LEU A 102 1.16 -9.86 7.62
N SER A 103 1.44 -8.65 8.06
CA SER A 103 1.82 -8.36 9.45
C SER A 103 0.70 -8.63 10.47
N PHE A 104 -0.55 -8.70 10.03
CA PHE A 104 -1.68 -9.03 10.90
C PHE A 104 -1.90 -10.55 11.07
N GLY A 105 -1.15 -11.36 10.32
CA GLY A 105 -1.27 -12.82 10.39
C GLY A 105 -2.66 -13.32 9.99
N PRO A 106 -3.17 -14.37 10.65
CA PRO A 106 -4.41 -15.04 10.24
C PRO A 106 -5.70 -14.24 10.52
N MET A 107 -5.59 -13.11 11.20
CA MET A 107 -6.75 -12.27 11.54
C MET A 107 -7.26 -11.45 10.36
N VAL A 108 -6.47 -11.30 9.31
CA VAL A 108 -6.82 -10.52 8.11
C VAL A 108 -6.69 -11.38 6.87
N LYS A 109 -7.78 -11.47 6.11
CA LYS A 109 -7.85 -12.20 4.85
C LYS A 109 -8.14 -11.23 3.71
N VAL A 110 -7.34 -11.31 2.64
CA VAL A 110 -7.61 -10.55 1.42
C VAL A 110 -8.65 -11.26 0.58
N LEU A 111 -9.69 -10.56 0.20
CA LEU A 111 -10.75 -11.06 -0.68
C LEU A 111 -10.55 -10.57 -2.13
N GLU A 112 -10.21 -9.31 -2.29
CA GLU A 112 -10.04 -8.63 -3.58
C GLU A 112 -8.89 -7.61 -3.52
N PRO A 113 -8.29 -7.24 -4.65
CA PRO A 113 -8.47 -7.80 -5.99
C PRO A 113 -7.68 -9.10 -6.21
N ALA A 114 -8.01 -9.86 -7.25
CA ALA A 114 -7.35 -11.14 -7.54
C ALA A 114 -5.81 -11.04 -7.63
N PRO A 115 -5.19 -10.01 -8.23
CA PRO A 115 -3.74 -9.85 -8.22
C PRO A 115 -3.15 -9.72 -6.81
N MET A 116 -3.81 -9.01 -5.89
CA MET A 116 -3.37 -8.88 -4.50
C MET A 116 -3.49 -10.21 -3.76
N VAL A 117 -4.58 -10.94 -3.96
CA VAL A 117 -4.75 -12.29 -3.40
C VAL A 117 -3.63 -13.22 -3.88
N ALA A 118 -3.29 -13.17 -5.17
CA ALA A 118 -2.20 -13.97 -5.74
C ALA A 118 -0.83 -13.58 -5.15
N LEU A 119 -0.58 -12.29 -4.97
CA LEU A 119 0.65 -11.77 -4.36
C LEU A 119 0.81 -12.25 -2.92
N ILE A 120 -0.24 -12.13 -2.10
CA ILE A 120 -0.25 -12.61 -0.70
C ILE A 120 -0.01 -14.11 -0.64
N ARG A 121 -0.71 -14.88 -1.48
CA ARG A 121 -0.53 -16.34 -1.55
C ARG A 121 0.90 -16.72 -1.91
N LYS A 122 1.50 -16.05 -2.90
CA LYS A 122 2.90 -16.27 -3.29
C LYS A 122 3.84 -16.02 -2.11
N LYS A 123 3.65 -14.92 -1.37
CA LYS A 123 4.47 -14.59 -0.20
C LYS A 123 4.36 -15.64 0.91
N LEU A 124 3.15 -16.12 1.20
CA LEU A 124 2.93 -17.19 2.18
C LEU A 124 3.61 -18.50 1.78
N ILE A 125 3.55 -18.88 0.50
CA ILE A 125 4.24 -20.07 -0.02
C ILE A 125 5.76 -19.90 0.14
N MET A 126 6.30 -18.74 -0.19
CA MET A 126 7.73 -18.45 0.00
C MET A 126 8.14 -18.56 1.47
N GLN A 127 7.33 -18.03 2.37
CA GLN A 127 7.54 -18.12 3.82
C GLN A 127 7.58 -19.56 4.32
N LYS A 128 6.63 -20.38 3.85
CA LYS A 128 6.60 -21.81 4.15
C LYS A 128 7.87 -22.52 3.68
N ASN A 129 8.34 -22.20 2.48
CA ASN A 129 9.54 -22.82 1.89
C ASN A 129 10.85 -22.36 2.57
N CYS A 130 10.83 -21.27 3.33
CA CYS A 130 11.97 -20.85 4.15
C CYS A 130 12.17 -21.67 5.44
N GLY A 131 11.34 -22.69 5.68
CA GLY A 131 11.44 -23.53 6.86
C GLY A 131 11.01 -22.87 8.18
N LEU A 132 10.27 -21.76 8.10
CA LEU A 132 9.75 -21.02 9.27
C LEU A 132 8.41 -21.55 9.77
N ILE A 133 7.84 -22.50 9.04
CA ILE A 133 6.55 -23.13 9.36
C ILE A 133 6.70 -24.65 9.21
#